data_3338b25aec1af5eb25ff4a569850ae6e
#
_entry.id   3338b25aec1af5eb25ff4a569850ae6e
#
_cell.length_a   1.000
_cell.length_b   1.000
_cell.length_c   1.000
_cell.angle_alpha   90.00
_cell.angle_beta   90.00
_cell.angle_gamma   90.00
#
_symmetry.space_group_name_H-M   'P 1'
#
loop_
_entity.id
_entity.type
_entity.pdbx_description
1 polymer ?
#
loop_
_entity_poly.entity_id
_entity_poly.type
_entity_poly.pdbx_seq_one_letter_code
_entity_poly.pdbx_strand_id
1 'polypeptide(L)' 'MKFKSNINCQNCVAKVKNTLDGLVGVNAWKVDTDNPAKILEVSNNAIAPSEIVNKLKRIGFTAEEIV' A
#
# COMPACT_ATOMS: atom_id res chain seq x y z
N MET A 1 2.32 10.10 -0.42
CA MET A 1 1.14 9.61 0.30
C MET A 1 1.54 8.53 1.29
N LYS A 2 1.01 8.57 2.47
CA LYS A 2 1.27 7.55 3.49
C LYS A 2 -0.05 6.98 3.98
N PHE A 3 -0.05 5.66 4.20
CA PHE A 3 -1.24 4.94 4.63
C PHE A 3 -0.89 4.06 5.81
N LYS A 4 -1.78 4.02 6.78
CA LYS A 4 -1.75 3.02 7.84
C LYS A 4 -2.41 1.76 7.29
N SER A 5 -1.72 0.61 7.36
CA SER A 5 -2.22 -0.62 6.75
C SER A 5 -2.07 -1.80 7.69
N ASN A 6 -2.57 -2.94 7.25
CA ASN A 6 -2.38 -4.21 7.95
C ASN A 6 -1.45 -5.16 7.19
N ILE A 7 -0.58 -4.62 6.34
CA ILE A 7 0.39 -5.41 5.60
C ILE A 7 1.54 -5.75 6.54
N ASN A 8 1.47 -6.90 7.20
CA ASN A 8 2.33 -7.21 8.33
C ASN A 8 3.24 -8.42 8.13
N CYS A 9 3.33 -8.96 6.94
CA CYS A 9 4.21 -10.10 6.65
C CYS A 9 4.75 -10.02 5.24
N GLN A 10 5.82 -10.80 4.98
CA GLN A 10 6.45 -10.80 3.65
C GLN A 10 5.51 -11.36 2.57
N ASN A 11 4.73 -12.37 2.91
CA ASN A 11 3.74 -12.91 1.96
C ASN A 11 2.68 -11.87 1.62
N CYS A 12 2.29 -11.05 2.58
CA CYS A 12 1.36 -9.95 2.36
C CYS A 12 1.97 -8.90 1.42
N VAL A 13 3.24 -8.55 1.65
CA VAL A 13 3.97 -7.61 0.78
C VAL A 13 4.02 -8.16 -0.65
N ALA A 14 4.30 -9.46 -0.81
CA ALA A 14 4.33 -10.08 -2.12
C ALA A 14 2.99 -10.01 -2.84
N LYS A 15 1.88 -10.16 -2.11
CA LYS A 15 0.54 -10.05 -2.68
C LYS A 15 0.23 -8.62 -3.14
N VAL A 16 0.55 -7.64 -2.30
CA VAL A 16 0.28 -6.25 -2.65
C VAL A 16 1.23 -5.74 -3.73
N LYS A 17 2.40 -6.36 -3.88
CA LYS A 17 3.38 -5.97 -4.88
C LYS A 17 2.79 -5.96 -6.28
N ASN A 18 2.16 -7.05 -6.69
CA ASN A 18 1.57 -7.13 -8.03
C ASN A 18 0.49 -6.07 -8.23
N THR A 19 -0.33 -5.86 -7.22
CA THR A 19 -1.40 -4.85 -7.29
C THR A 19 -0.83 -3.43 -7.37
N LEU A 20 0.12 -3.11 -6.50
CA LEU A 20 0.67 -1.76 -6.44
C LEU A 20 1.59 -1.46 -7.62
N ASP A 21 2.38 -2.44 -8.08
CA ASP A 21 3.21 -2.23 -9.27
C ASP A 21 2.35 -1.90 -10.49
N GLY A 22 1.19 -2.52 -10.62
CA GLY A 22 0.28 -2.22 -11.73
C GLY A 22 -0.52 -0.94 -11.53
N LEU A 23 -0.63 -0.46 -10.30
CA LEU A 23 -1.45 0.71 -9.98
C LEU A 23 -0.63 1.99 -9.91
N VAL A 24 0.52 1.97 -9.23
CA VAL A 24 1.35 3.17 -9.02
C VAL A 24 2.69 3.09 -9.71
N GLY A 25 3.10 1.92 -10.16
CA GLY A 25 4.38 1.70 -10.82
C GLY A 25 5.40 1.00 -9.93
N VAL A 26 6.33 0.30 -10.57
CA VAL A 26 7.41 -0.40 -9.88
C VAL A 26 8.28 0.63 -9.16
N ASN A 27 8.64 0.35 -7.91
CA ASN A 27 9.48 1.23 -7.08
C ASN A 27 8.83 2.56 -6.70
N ALA A 28 7.53 2.74 -6.97
CA ALA A 28 6.81 3.97 -6.59
C ALA A 28 6.13 3.83 -5.22
N TRP A 29 6.37 2.74 -4.51
CA TRP A 29 5.77 2.45 -3.21
C TRP A 29 6.71 1.64 -2.35
N LYS A 30 6.50 1.69 -1.04
CA LYS A 30 7.17 0.80 -0.10
C LYS A 30 6.32 0.63 1.15
N VAL A 31 6.54 -0.46 1.86
CA VAL A 31 5.87 -0.75 3.13
C VAL A 31 6.92 -0.84 4.24
N ASP A 32 6.70 -0.09 5.30
CA ASP A 32 7.52 -0.18 6.51
C ASP A 32 6.88 -1.20 7.46
N THR A 33 7.31 -2.45 7.36
CA THR A 33 6.76 -3.53 8.17
C THR A 33 7.31 -3.53 9.60
N ASP A 34 8.38 -2.81 9.87
CA ASP A 34 8.94 -2.66 11.22
C ASP A 34 8.12 -1.68 12.04
N ASN A 35 7.36 -0.81 11.39
CA ASN A 35 6.50 0.13 12.08
C ASN A 35 5.22 -0.59 12.56
N PRO A 36 4.80 -0.41 13.82
CA PRO A 36 3.56 -1.04 14.30
C PRO A 36 2.33 -0.68 13.46
N ALA A 37 2.31 0.47 12.84
CA ALA A 37 1.21 0.90 11.98
C ALA A 37 1.34 0.37 10.55
N LYS A 38 2.42 -0.34 10.22
CA LYS A 38 2.66 -0.92 8.90
C LYS A 38 2.43 0.12 7.79
N ILE A 39 3.23 1.17 7.83
CA ILE A 39 3.03 2.33 6.95
C ILE A 39 3.34 1.97 5.50
N LEU A 40 2.38 2.17 4.63
CA LEU A 40 2.55 2.11 3.18
C LEU A 40 2.82 3.52 2.68
N GLU A 41 3.96 3.70 2.03
CA GLU A 41 4.34 4.99 1.46
C GLU A 41 4.29 4.89 -0.07
N VAL A 42 3.60 5.81 -0.70
CA VAL A 42 3.45 5.86 -2.16
C VAL A 42 4.01 7.18 -2.68
N SER A 43 4.93 7.09 -3.62
CA SER A 43 5.59 8.26 -4.20
C SER A 43 4.84 8.83 -5.39
N ASN A 44 3.92 8.06 -6.00
CA ASN A 44 3.18 8.48 -7.17
C ASN A 44 1.96 9.31 -6.78
N ASN A 45 1.99 10.60 -7.05
CA ASN A 45 0.89 11.52 -6.73
C ASN A 45 -0.16 11.62 -7.84
N ALA A 46 0.03 10.92 -8.95
CA ALA A 46 -0.92 10.96 -10.06
C ALA A 46 -2.15 10.08 -9.83
N ILE A 47 -2.11 9.25 -8.79
CA ILE A 47 -3.21 8.34 -8.46
C ILE A 47 -3.96 8.84 -7.23
N ALA A 48 -5.27 8.64 -7.22
CA ALA A 48 -6.09 9.02 -6.07
C ALA A 48 -5.86 8.07 -4.90
N PRO A 49 -5.77 8.57 -3.66
CA PRO A 49 -5.62 7.70 -2.48
C PRO A 49 -6.72 6.67 -2.34
N SER A 50 -7.95 7.03 -2.71
CA SER A 50 -9.10 6.10 -2.64
C SER A 50 -8.92 4.89 -3.54
N GLU A 51 -8.24 5.03 -4.68
CA GLU A 51 -7.98 3.89 -5.56
C GLU A 51 -7.04 2.90 -4.90
N ILE A 52 -6.02 3.39 -4.21
CA ILE A 52 -5.09 2.53 -3.46
C ILE A 52 -5.83 1.77 -2.38
N VAL A 53 -6.65 2.48 -1.59
CA VAL A 53 -7.44 1.85 -0.53
C VAL A 53 -8.38 0.79 -1.10
N ASN A 54 -9.08 1.11 -2.18
CA ASN A 54 -10.04 0.18 -2.80
C ASN A 54 -9.35 -1.05 -3.36
N LYS A 55 -8.20 -0.88 -4.00
CA LYS A 55 -7.46 -2.02 -4.56
C LYS A 55 -6.94 -2.94 -3.46
N LEU A 56 -6.41 -2.38 -2.39
CA LEU A 56 -5.93 -3.19 -1.27
C LEU A 56 -7.09 -3.91 -0.59
N LYS A 57 -8.23 -3.25 -0.46
CA LYS A 57 -9.41 -3.86 0.13
C LYS A 57 -9.89 -5.07 -0.67
N ARG A 58 -9.79 -5.02 -2.00
CA ARG A 58 -10.18 -6.13 -2.88
C ARG A 58 -9.36 -7.38 -2.65
N ILE A 59 -8.11 -7.24 -2.26
CA ILE A 59 -7.22 -8.39 -2.02
C ILE A 59 -7.12 -8.75 -0.55
N GLY A 60 -7.98 -8.19 0.28
CA GLY A 60 -8.09 -8.57 1.68
C GLY A 60 -7.27 -7.74 2.65
N PHE A 61 -6.75 -6.61 2.22
CA PHE A 61 -5.99 -5.71 3.08
C PHE A 61 -6.75 -4.43 3.34
N THR A 62 -6.35 -3.72 4.40
CA THR A 62 -6.92 -2.41 4.71
C THR A 62 -5.83 -1.36 4.62
N ALA A 63 -6.22 -0.17 4.21
CA ALA A 63 -5.32 0.97 4.20
C ALA A 63 -6.13 2.22 4.52
N GLU A 64 -5.52 3.11 5.30
CA GLU A 64 -6.14 4.37 5.67
C GLU A 64 -5.11 5.47 5.47
N GLU A 65 -5.45 6.46 4.69
CA GLU A 65 -4.57 7.59 4.45
C GLU A 65 -4.38 8.39 5.73
N ILE A 66 -3.12 8.66 6.09
CA ILE A 66 -2.79 9.39 7.31
C ILE A 66 -2.20 10.77 7.05
N VAL A 67 -1.96 11.11 5.80
CA VAL A 67 -1.56 12.48 5.42
C VAL A 67 -2.05 12.77 4.04
#